data_bd4893ceddd5d6645b7d930c2ed412e7
#
_entry.id   bd4893ceddd5d6645b7d930c2ed412e7
#
_cell.length_a   1.000
_cell.length_b   1.000
_cell.length_c   1.000
_cell.angle_alpha   90.00
_cell.angle_beta   90.00
_cell.angle_gamma   90.00
#
_symmetry.space_group_name_H-M   'P 1'
#
loop_
_entity.id
_entity.type
_entity.pdbx_description
1 polymer ?
#
loop_
_entity_poly.entity_id
_entity_poly.type
_entity_poly.pdbx_seq_one_letter_code
_entity_poly.pdbx_strand_id
1 'polypeptide(L)'
;MLASGMSFRRLMLPYAISAGIIALSTFVLNAYIIPPANATRIDFQNKYIKNKKVDYVRSAQLEIEPGVIAYFDRYDARSGMGYRFSLEHFEDKKMISRLTANSIKYDSLYNWTLIDYMIRDFDGMREHITEGSRMDTTLTIVPSDFLISVNDCETMTSSELSTYIDRQKKRGIGNIQTFQIEYHKRFAAIMAA
;
A
#
# COMPACT_ATOMS: atom_id res chain seq x y z
N MET A 1 9.49 -49.21 21.31
CA MET A 1 8.27 -48.54 21.80
C MET A 1 6.99 -49.10 21.16
N LEU A 2 6.91 -49.33 19.85
CA LEU A 2 5.74 -49.97 19.24
C LEU A 2 5.58 -51.45 19.68
N ALA A 3 6.66 -52.13 20.09
CA ALA A 3 6.64 -53.49 20.60
C ALA A 3 6.07 -53.62 22.04
N SER A 4 5.83 -52.50 22.73
CA SER A 4 5.28 -52.48 24.12
C SER A 4 3.76 -52.36 24.16
N GLY A 5 3.03 -52.51 23.03
CA GLY A 5 1.57 -52.46 22.97
C GLY A 5 0.95 -51.09 23.12
N MET A 6 1.75 -49.99 23.14
CA MET A 6 1.23 -48.63 23.16
C MET A 6 0.72 -48.23 21.78
N SER A 7 -0.52 -47.68 21.70
CA SER A 7 -1.06 -47.20 20.47
C SER A 7 -0.30 -45.92 20.00
N PHE A 8 -0.07 -45.81 18.69
CA PHE A 8 0.60 -44.68 18.07
C PHE A 8 -0.01 -43.32 18.48
N ARG A 9 -1.33 -43.26 18.63
CA ARG A 9 -2.05 -42.06 19.07
C ARG A 9 -1.64 -41.57 20.46
N ARG A 10 -1.44 -42.52 21.42
CA ARG A 10 -0.99 -42.19 22.78
C ARG A 10 0.46 -41.68 22.79
N LEU A 11 1.29 -42.20 21.89
CA LEU A 11 2.67 -41.77 21.76
C LEU A 11 2.74 -40.36 21.17
N MET A 12 1.89 -40.03 20.19
CA MET A 12 1.89 -38.74 19.51
C MET A 12 1.19 -37.61 20.28
N LEU A 13 0.31 -37.92 21.22
CA LEU A 13 -0.49 -36.95 21.96
C LEU A 13 0.36 -35.87 22.69
N PRO A 14 1.41 -36.20 23.47
CA PRO A 14 2.22 -35.20 24.15
C PRO A 14 2.96 -34.29 23.15
N TYR A 15 3.40 -34.82 22.01
CA TYR A 15 4.04 -34.00 20.96
C TYR A 15 3.04 -33.08 20.29
N ALA A 16 1.80 -33.52 20.03
CA ALA A 16 0.75 -32.70 19.47
C ALA A 16 0.35 -31.55 20.42
N ILE A 17 0.30 -31.81 21.74
CA ILE A 17 0.00 -30.78 22.73
C ILE A 17 1.12 -29.72 22.77
N SER A 18 2.39 -30.15 22.83
CA SER A 18 3.52 -29.23 22.87
C SER A 18 3.62 -28.41 21.58
N ALA A 19 3.44 -29.04 20.43
CA ALA A 19 3.38 -28.31 19.13
C ALA A 19 2.22 -27.30 19.10
N GLY A 20 1.05 -27.67 19.60
CA GLY A 20 -0.11 -26.78 19.70
C GLY A 20 0.15 -25.54 20.58
N ILE A 21 0.83 -25.73 21.71
CA ILE A 21 1.21 -24.63 22.61
C ILE A 21 2.19 -23.67 21.91
N ILE A 22 3.21 -24.23 21.22
CA ILE A 22 4.20 -23.42 20.50
C ILE A 22 3.51 -22.65 19.35
N ALA A 23 2.68 -23.32 18.56
CA ALA A 23 1.95 -22.69 17.45
C ALA A 23 1.03 -21.56 17.94
N LEU A 24 0.30 -21.76 19.04
CA LEU A 24 -0.55 -20.75 19.65
C LEU A 24 0.28 -19.56 20.16
N SER A 25 1.39 -19.81 20.83
CA SER A 25 2.29 -18.75 21.30
C SER A 25 2.87 -17.95 20.15
N THR A 26 3.32 -18.62 19.10
CA THR A 26 3.82 -17.98 17.87
C THR A 26 2.75 -17.12 17.21
N PHE A 27 1.50 -17.61 17.17
CA PHE A 27 0.38 -16.83 16.63
C PHE A 27 0.14 -15.53 17.42
N VAL A 28 0.05 -15.62 18.75
CA VAL A 28 -0.17 -14.45 19.62
C VAL A 28 0.96 -13.44 19.47
N LEU A 29 2.21 -13.89 19.45
CA LEU A 29 3.37 -13.04 19.25
C LEU A 29 3.31 -12.30 17.91
N ASN A 30 3.09 -13.02 16.81
CA ASN A 30 3.07 -12.43 15.46
C ASN A 30 1.87 -11.52 15.21
N ALA A 31 0.70 -11.84 15.79
CA ALA A 31 -0.52 -11.08 15.53
C ALA A 31 -0.62 -9.80 16.39
N TYR A 32 -0.14 -9.82 17.64
CA TYR A 32 -0.43 -8.76 18.62
C TYR A 32 0.81 -8.11 19.24
N ILE A 33 1.90 -8.84 19.43
CA ILE A 33 3.06 -8.33 20.18
C ILE A 33 4.14 -7.76 19.26
N ILE A 34 4.47 -8.46 18.19
CA ILE A 34 5.54 -8.07 17.27
C ILE A 34 5.23 -6.75 16.52
N PRO A 35 4.01 -6.50 16.00
CA PRO A 35 3.73 -5.26 15.26
C PRO A 35 3.95 -3.98 16.07
N PRO A 36 3.41 -3.82 17.29
CA PRO A 36 3.67 -2.59 18.08
C PRO A 36 5.13 -2.48 18.54
N ALA A 37 5.81 -3.60 18.81
CA ALA A 37 7.23 -3.61 19.11
C ALA A 37 8.08 -3.14 17.91
N ASN A 38 7.73 -3.58 16.71
CA ASN A 38 8.36 -3.11 15.47
C ASN A 38 8.09 -1.63 15.20
N ALA A 39 6.88 -1.14 15.48
CA ALA A 39 6.56 0.28 15.36
C ALA A 39 7.50 1.13 16.22
N THR A 40 7.69 0.76 17.48
CA THR A 40 8.63 1.46 18.40
C THR A 40 10.06 1.36 17.91
N ARG A 41 10.49 0.21 17.41
CA ARG A 41 11.82 -0.01 16.84
C ARG A 41 12.07 0.89 15.62
N ILE A 42 11.13 0.93 14.70
CA ILE A 42 11.22 1.71 13.45
C ILE A 42 11.20 3.22 13.77
N ASP A 43 10.35 3.66 14.69
CA ASP A 43 10.34 5.05 15.14
C ASP A 43 11.68 5.46 15.75
N PHE A 44 12.26 4.62 16.61
CA PHE A 44 13.59 4.84 17.16
C PHE A 44 14.66 4.89 16.07
N GLN A 45 14.64 3.96 15.12
CA GLN A 45 15.58 3.95 13.99
C GLN A 45 15.46 5.20 13.13
N ASN A 46 14.23 5.65 12.84
CA ASN A 46 13.99 6.85 12.05
C ASN A 46 14.43 8.12 12.78
N LYS A 47 14.29 8.16 14.11
CA LYS A 47 14.63 9.31 14.92
C LYS A 47 16.14 9.44 15.20
N TYR A 48 16.84 8.31 15.41
CA TYR A 48 18.23 8.35 15.89
C TYR A 48 19.26 7.79 14.90
N ILE A 49 18.85 6.92 13.97
CA ILE A 49 19.80 6.22 13.10
C ILE A 49 19.58 6.56 11.63
N LYS A 50 18.34 6.58 11.17
CA LYS A 50 17.99 6.84 9.78
C LYS A 50 17.15 8.11 9.70
N ASN A 51 17.73 9.21 9.23
CA ASN A 51 16.98 10.43 8.86
C ASN A 51 16.09 10.21 7.61
N LYS A 52 15.57 9.01 7.40
CA LYS A 52 14.81 8.67 6.20
C LYS A 52 13.41 8.13 6.55
N LYS A 53 12.46 9.04 6.78
CA LYS A 53 11.11 8.80 6.25
C LYS A 53 11.28 8.70 4.73
N VAL A 54 10.50 7.82 4.08
CA VAL A 54 10.44 7.80 2.61
C VAL A 54 9.85 9.13 2.18
N ASP A 55 10.71 10.10 1.91
CA ASP A 55 10.30 11.47 1.60
C ASP A 55 9.86 11.59 0.12
N TYR A 56 10.05 10.55 -0.68
CA TYR A 56 9.66 10.55 -2.09
C TYR A 56 9.20 9.18 -2.57
N VAL A 57 8.24 9.16 -3.45
CA VAL A 57 7.80 7.98 -4.22
C VAL A 57 8.06 8.25 -5.70
N ARG A 58 8.45 7.19 -6.42
CA ARG A 58 8.64 7.24 -7.88
C ARG A 58 7.64 6.30 -8.56
N SER A 59 7.15 6.73 -9.72
CA SER A 59 6.28 5.94 -10.60
C SER A 59 5.04 5.40 -9.85
N ALA A 60 4.37 6.25 -9.08
CA ALA A 60 3.14 5.88 -8.40
C ALA A 60 1.96 5.95 -9.38
N GLN A 61 1.27 4.82 -9.55
CA GLN A 61 0.06 4.71 -10.34
C GLN A 61 -1.08 4.23 -9.43
N LEU A 62 -2.20 4.92 -9.48
CA LEU A 62 -3.37 4.65 -8.64
C LEU A 62 -4.64 4.78 -9.45
N GLU A 63 -5.58 3.89 -9.26
CA GLU A 63 -6.96 4.09 -9.69
C GLU A 63 -7.70 4.88 -8.61
N ILE A 64 -8.14 6.09 -8.94
CA ILE A 64 -8.83 6.99 -8.01
C ILE A 64 -10.31 6.61 -7.93
N GLU A 65 -10.92 6.39 -9.10
CA GLU A 65 -12.29 5.97 -9.32
C GLU A 65 -12.30 4.92 -10.43
N PRO A 66 -13.33 4.10 -10.57
CA PRO A 66 -13.41 3.14 -11.65
C PRO A 66 -13.16 3.78 -13.02
N GLY A 67 -12.08 3.39 -13.69
CA GLY A 67 -11.67 3.95 -14.95
C GLY A 67 -10.90 5.27 -14.90
N VAL A 68 -10.62 5.84 -13.72
CA VAL A 68 -9.82 7.07 -13.56
C VAL A 68 -8.48 6.74 -12.92
N ILE A 69 -7.42 6.84 -13.71
CA ILE A 69 -6.06 6.48 -13.31
C ILE A 69 -5.20 7.73 -13.13
N ALA A 70 -4.65 7.91 -11.95
CA ALA A 70 -3.65 8.94 -11.66
C ALA A 70 -2.25 8.34 -11.70
N TYR A 71 -1.32 9.07 -12.26
CA TYR A 71 0.10 8.73 -12.28
C TYR A 71 0.95 9.89 -11.83
N PHE A 72 1.94 9.60 -10.99
CA PHE A 72 3.00 10.51 -10.57
C PHE A 72 4.35 9.92 -10.93
N ASP A 73 5.17 10.61 -11.69
CA ASP A 73 6.54 10.18 -11.93
C ASP A 73 7.37 10.25 -10.63
N ARG A 74 7.21 11.34 -9.90
CA ARG A 74 7.83 11.53 -8.58
C ARG A 74 6.93 12.38 -7.69
N TYR A 75 6.79 11.98 -6.44
CA TYR A 75 6.17 12.79 -5.40
C TYR A 75 7.14 12.97 -4.25
N ASP A 76 7.30 14.22 -3.78
CA ASP A 76 8.12 14.58 -2.63
C ASP A 76 7.20 14.98 -1.47
N ALA A 77 7.24 14.18 -0.39
CA ALA A 77 6.39 14.38 0.78
C ALA A 77 6.77 15.62 1.60
N ARG A 78 8.03 16.09 1.53
CA ARG A 78 8.48 17.25 2.28
C ARG A 78 7.92 18.55 1.71
N SER A 79 7.92 18.65 0.39
CA SER A 79 7.40 19.83 -0.31
C SER A 79 5.91 19.73 -0.60
N GLY A 80 5.31 18.54 -0.50
CA GLY A 80 3.94 18.25 -0.94
C GLY A 80 3.76 18.34 -2.45
N MET A 81 4.85 18.20 -3.23
CA MET A 81 4.88 18.40 -4.68
C MET A 81 4.99 17.06 -5.42
N GLY A 82 4.09 16.86 -6.37
CA GLY A 82 4.20 15.82 -7.39
C GLY A 82 4.72 16.40 -8.70
N TYR A 83 5.50 15.64 -9.43
CA TYR A 83 6.08 16.02 -10.71
C TYR A 83 5.63 15.07 -11.80
N ARG A 84 5.40 15.61 -13.00
CA ARG A 84 4.91 14.87 -14.17
C ARG A 84 3.66 14.06 -13.82
N PHE A 85 2.64 14.78 -13.39
CA PHE A 85 1.34 14.23 -13.06
C PHE A 85 0.55 13.95 -14.33
N SER A 86 -0.14 12.81 -14.39
CA SER A 86 -1.19 12.57 -15.38
C SER A 86 -2.42 11.95 -14.73
N LEU A 87 -3.58 12.35 -15.20
CA LEU A 87 -4.88 11.80 -14.85
C LEU A 87 -5.55 11.34 -16.14
N GLU A 88 -5.83 10.07 -16.25
CA GLU A 88 -6.39 9.45 -17.44
C GLU A 88 -7.79 8.90 -17.12
N HIS A 89 -8.76 9.24 -17.93
CA HIS A 89 -10.13 8.78 -17.80
C HIS A 89 -10.47 7.83 -18.92
N PHE A 90 -10.90 6.62 -18.57
CA PHE A 90 -11.29 5.56 -19.48
C PHE A 90 -12.77 5.23 -19.32
N GLU A 91 -13.49 5.14 -20.44
CA GLU A 91 -14.80 4.54 -20.55
C GLU A 91 -14.75 3.40 -21.57
N ASP A 92 -15.31 2.25 -21.24
CA ASP A 92 -15.33 1.06 -22.10
C ASP A 92 -13.96 0.72 -22.72
N LYS A 93 -12.87 0.86 -21.92
CA LYS A 93 -11.47 0.66 -22.33
C LYS A 93 -10.95 1.66 -23.37
N LYS A 94 -11.67 2.74 -23.62
CA LYS A 94 -11.20 3.84 -24.44
C LYS A 94 -10.86 5.03 -23.56
N MET A 95 -9.74 5.68 -23.82
CA MET A 95 -9.39 6.92 -23.17
C MET A 95 -10.27 8.03 -23.73
N ILE A 96 -11.04 8.69 -22.88
CA ILE A 96 -11.92 9.81 -23.23
C ILE A 96 -11.33 11.17 -22.85
N SER A 97 -10.49 11.20 -21.80
CA SER A 97 -9.80 12.43 -21.39
C SER A 97 -8.46 12.11 -20.77
N ARG A 98 -7.50 13.00 -20.98
CA ARG A 98 -6.18 12.95 -20.35
C ARG A 98 -5.77 14.34 -19.90
N LEU A 99 -5.63 14.50 -18.59
CA LEU A 99 -5.03 15.68 -18.00
C LEU A 99 -3.56 15.39 -17.70
N THR A 100 -2.66 16.26 -18.10
CA THR A 100 -1.25 16.22 -17.75
C THR A 100 -0.87 17.54 -17.07
N ALA A 101 0.00 17.47 -16.07
CA ALA A 101 0.53 18.66 -15.43
C ALA A 101 2.04 18.49 -15.16
N ASN A 102 2.79 19.56 -15.32
CA ASN A 102 4.21 19.57 -15.06
C ASN A 102 4.49 19.31 -13.57
N SER A 103 3.69 19.94 -12.71
CA SER A 103 3.70 19.69 -11.28
C SER A 103 2.30 19.82 -10.67
N ILE A 104 2.12 19.13 -9.54
CA ILE A 104 0.90 19.16 -8.75
C ILE A 104 1.29 19.33 -7.28
N LYS A 105 0.60 20.21 -6.57
CA LYS A 105 0.82 20.47 -5.15
C LYS A 105 -0.37 20.03 -4.35
N TYR A 106 -0.12 19.26 -3.28
CA TYR A 106 -1.11 18.94 -2.27
C TYR A 106 -1.30 20.13 -1.33
N ASP A 107 -2.53 20.55 -1.15
CA ASP A 107 -2.85 21.65 -0.24
C ASP A 107 -3.48 21.12 1.06
N SER A 108 -4.68 20.56 1.00
CA SER A 108 -5.35 19.93 2.14
C SER A 108 -6.62 19.19 1.70
N LEU A 109 -7.05 18.19 2.46
CA LEU A 109 -8.37 17.54 2.36
C LEU A 109 -8.84 17.31 0.92
N TYR A 110 -8.06 16.53 0.13
CA TYR A 110 -8.35 16.22 -1.27
C TYR A 110 -8.19 17.38 -2.27
N ASN A 111 -7.77 18.58 -1.83
CA ASN A 111 -7.50 19.70 -2.71
C ASN A 111 -6.07 19.64 -3.24
N TRP A 112 -5.97 19.79 -4.55
CA TRP A 112 -4.71 19.78 -5.29
C TRP A 112 -4.65 20.94 -6.25
N THR A 113 -3.50 21.56 -6.35
CA THR A 113 -3.22 22.63 -7.31
C THR A 113 -2.33 22.09 -8.42
N LEU A 114 -2.82 22.08 -9.64
CA LEU A 114 -2.08 21.75 -10.86
C LEU A 114 -1.34 22.98 -11.37
N ILE A 115 -0.11 22.78 -11.82
CA ILE A 115 0.75 23.85 -12.36
C ILE A 115 1.20 23.41 -13.77
N ASP A 116 1.04 24.30 -14.75
CA ASP A 116 1.31 24.06 -16.16
C ASP A 116 0.59 22.80 -16.65
N TYR A 117 -0.73 22.89 -16.74
CA TYR A 117 -1.58 21.78 -17.11
C TYR A 117 -2.06 21.83 -18.55
N MET A 118 -2.33 20.66 -19.10
CA MET A 118 -2.95 20.45 -20.39
C MET A 118 -4.01 19.36 -20.25
N ILE A 119 -5.22 19.65 -20.66
CA ILE A 119 -6.33 18.69 -20.75
C ILE A 119 -6.55 18.38 -22.23
N ARG A 120 -6.66 17.10 -22.54
CA ARG A 120 -7.02 16.59 -23.86
C ARG A 120 -8.28 15.78 -23.74
N ASP A 121 -9.35 16.22 -24.35
CA ASP A 121 -10.61 15.51 -24.44
C ASP A 121 -10.74 14.91 -25.84
N PHE A 122 -11.01 13.60 -25.91
CA PHE A 122 -11.07 12.83 -27.15
C PHE A 122 -12.53 12.59 -27.56
N ASP A 123 -12.94 13.16 -28.69
CA ASP A 123 -14.23 12.90 -29.31
C ASP A 123 -14.01 12.22 -30.67
N GLY A 124 -13.95 10.90 -30.66
CA GLY A 124 -13.65 10.09 -31.82
C GLY A 124 -12.26 10.37 -32.40
N MET A 125 -12.18 11.04 -33.55
CA MET A 125 -10.92 11.43 -34.19
C MET A 125 -10.55 12.91 -33.95
N ARG A 126 -11.31 13.62 -33.13
CA ARG A 126 -11.06 15.02 -32.80
C ARG A 126 -10.54 15.12 -31.38
N GLU A 127 -9.61 16.05 -31.17
CA GLU A 127 -9.10 16.39 -29.84
C GLU A 127 -9.49 17.82 -29.53
N HIS A 128 -9.96 18.06 -28.32
CA HIS A 128 -10.08 19.39 -27.74
C HIS A 128 -8.98 19.56 -26.71
N ILE A 129 -8.14 20.60 -26.89
CA ILE A 129 -6.99 20.88 -26.01
C ILE A 129 -7.27 22.15 -25.24
N THR A 130 -7.17 22.05 -23.90
CA THR A 130 -7.24 23.19 -22.99
C THR A 130 -5.96 23.26 -22.19
N GLU A 131 -5.28 24.37 -22.21
CA GLU A 131 -4.02 24.60 -21.48
C GLU A 131 -4.17 25.75 -20.49
N GLY A 132 -3.43 25.68 -19.40
CA GLY A 132 -3.40 26.76 -18.43
C GLY A 132 -2.23 26.65 -17.48
N SER A 133 -1.89 27.74 -16.82
CA SER A 133 -0.77 27.82 -15.90
C SER A 133 -1.09 27.29 -14.50
N ARG A 134 -2.36 27.39 -14.06
CA ARG A 134 -2.79 26.96 -12.74
C ARG A 134 -4.25 26.55 -12.74
N MET A 135 -4.55 25.43 -12.07
CA MET A 135 -5.92 24.98 -11.81
C MET A 135 -5.98 24.29 -10.45
N ASP A 136 -6.96 24.67 -9.64
CA ASP A 136 -7.27 24.00 -8.40
C ASP A 136 -8.31 22.89 -8.67
N THR A 137 -8.05 21.69 -8.21
CA THR A 137 -8.90 20.52 -8.43
C THR A 137 -9.02 19.67 -7.17
N THR A 138 -10.09 18.91 -7.06
CA THR A 138 -10.31 17.93 -5.99
C THR A 138 -10.05 16.53 -6.53
N LEU A 139 -9.12 15.82 -5.91
CA LEU A 139 -8.85 14.41 -6.21
C LEU A 139 -9.09 13.58 -4.95
N THR A 140 -9.81 12.47 -5.07
CA THR A 140 -10.12 11.55 -3.96
C THR A 140 -8.93 10.74 -3.48
N ILE A 141 -7.73 11.33 -3.54
CA ILE A 141 -6.46 10.76 -3.07
C ILE A 141 -5.77 11.70 -2.09
N VAL A 142 -5.10 11.11 -1.13
CA VAL A 142 -4.20 11.82 -0.21
C VAL A 142 -2.79 11.23 -0.28
N PRO A 143 -1.74 12.00 0.03
CA PRO A 143 -0.37 11.51 -0.04
C PRO A 143 -0.10 10.24 0.75
N SER A 144 -0.81 10.03 1.87
CA SER A 144 -0.71 8.79 2.65
C SER A 144 -1.15 7.53 1.90
N ASP A 145 -1.91 7.65 0.81
CA ASP A 145 -2.38 6.49 0.06
C ASP A 145 -1.26 5.82 -0.76
N PHE A 146 -0.23 6.56 -1.14
CA PHE A 146 0.88 6.07 -1.96
C PHE A 146 2.28 6.25 -1.34
N LEU A 147 2.38 6.91 -0.19
CA LEU A 147 3.66 7.09 0.53
C LEU A 147 4.01 5.91 1.46
N ILE A 148 3.14 4.92 1.61
CA ILE A 148 3.38 3.80 2.51
C ILE A 148 4.48 2.91 1.94
N SER A 149 5.55 2.79 2.71
CA SER A 149 6.67 1.89 2.43
C SER A 149 6.33 0.45 2.82
N VAL A 150 6.97 -0.52 2.15
CA VAL A 150 6.92 -1.94 2.55
C VAL A 150 7.37 -2.13 4.00
N ASN A 151 8.31 -1.32 4.48
CA ASN A 151 8.76 -1.36 5.88
C ASN A 151 7.66 -0.97 6.88
N ASP A 152 6.67 -0.17 6.44
CA ASP A 152 5.54 0.22 7.30
C ASP A 152 4.58 -0.96 7.52
N CYS A 153 4.59 -1.97 6.64
CA CYS A 153 3.83 -3.21 6.84
C CYS A 153 4.22 -3.93 8.13
N GLU A 154 5.50 -3.89 8.50
CA GLU A 154 6.01 -4.52 9.72
C GLU A 154 5.44 -3.89 11.01
N THR A 155 4.97 -2.65 10.91
CA THR A 155 4.38 -1.91 12.04
C THR A 155 2.88 -2.12 12.18
N MET A 156 2.21 -2.54 11.11
CA MET A 156 0.77 -2.76 11.08
C MET A 156 0.40 -4.08 11.74
N THR A 157 -0.68 -4.09 12.50
CA THR A 157 -1.30 -5.33 12.96
C THR A 157 -1.86 -6.14 11.78
N SER A 158 -2.10 -7.43 11.97
CA SER A 158 -2.65 -8.27 10.89
C SER A 158 -4.02 -7.79 10.41
N SER A 159 -4.84 -7.23 11.31
CA SER A 159 -6.14 -6.64 10.98
C SER A 159 -6.02 -5.36 10.16
N GLU A 160 -5.12 -4.46 10.54
CA GLU A 160 -4.84 -3.22 9.81
C GLU A 160 -4.28 -3.51 8.42
N LEU A 161 -3.35 -4.48 8.33
CA LEU A 161 -2.76 -4.89 7.06
C LEU A 161 -3.80 -5.50 6.12
N SER A 162 -4.72 -6.33 6.62
CA SER A 162 -5.83 -6.88 5.83
C SER A 162 -6.74 -5.76 5.31
N THR A 163 -7.14 -4.83 6.18
CA THR A 163 -7.97 -3.68 5.79
C THR A 163 -7.28 -2.80 4.76
N TYR A 164 -5.98 -2.59 4.93
CA TYR A 164 -5.16 -1.85 3.98
C TYR A 164 -5.10 -2.55 2.61
N ILE A 165 -4.82 -3.86 2.56
CA ILE A 165 -4.81 -4.65 1.35
C ILE A 165 -6.14 -4.58 0.60
N ASP A 166 -7.27 -4.70 1.30
CA ASP A 166 -8.60 -4.63 0.68
C ASP A 166 -8.91 -3.25 0.10
N ARG A 167 -8.47 -2.19 0.79
CA ARG A 167 -8.58 -0.82 0.28
C ARG A 167 -7.74 -0.62 -0.98
N GLN A 168 -6.50 -1.13 -0.98
CA GLN A 168 -5.60 -1.00 -2.11
C GLN A 168 -6.04 -1.85 -3.32
N LYS A 169 -6.63 -3.03 -3.09
CA LYS A 169 -7.24 -3.85 -4.15
C LYS A 169 -8.35 -3.10 -4.89
N LYS A 170 -9.18 -2.38 -4.14
CA LYS A 170 -10.27 -1.58 -4.73
C LYS A 170 -9.74 -0.40 -5.57
N ARG A 171 -8.52 0.05 -5.31
CA ARG A 171 -7.86 1.17 -6.01
C ARG A 171 -6.89 0.74 -7.10
N GLY A 172 -6.77 -0.55 -7.40
CA GLY A 172 -5.93 -1.05 -8.51
C GLY A 172 -4.43 -0.80 -8.38
N ILE A 173 -3.91 -0.56 -7.16
CA ILE A 173 -2.49 -0.23 -6.96
C ILE A 173 -1.60 -1.44 -7.24
N GLY A 174 -0.64 -1.28 -8.17
CA GLY A 174 0.19 -2.37 -8.69
C GLY A 174 1.13 -3.06 -7.69
N ASN A 175 1.40 -2.47 -6.53
CA ASN A 175 2.36 -3.02 -5.55
C ASN A 175 1.72 -3.84 -4.42
N ILE A 176 0.49 -4.29 -4.62
CA ILE A 176 -0.30 -5.00 -3.60
C ILE A 176 0.30 -6.38 -3.24
N GLN A 177 1.01 -7.01 -4.18
CA GLN A 177 1.57 -8.35 -4.01
C GLN A 177 2.53 -8.43 -2.83
N THR A 178 3.37 -7.43 -2.63
CA THR A 178 4.33 -7.40 -1.52
C THR A 178 3.63 -7.37 -0.17
N PHE A 179 2.54 -6.60 -0.05
CA PHE A 179 1.72 -6.52 1.16
C PHE A 179 0.99 -7.85 1.43
N GLN A 180 0.49 -8.51 0.38
CA GLN A 180 -0.12 -9.84 0.49
C GLN A 180 0.88 -10.91 0.93
N ILE A 181 2.10 -10.89 0.38
CA ILE A 181 3.17 -11.81 0.79
C ILE A 181 3.46 -11.63 2.28
N GLU A 182 3.61 -10.40 2.76
CA GLU A 182 3.88 -10.14 4.17
C GLU A 182 2.72 -10.58 5.07
N TYR A 183 1.47 -10.36 4.64
CA TYR A 183 0.30 -10.85 5.35
C TYR A 183 0.29 -12.39 5.47
N HIS A 184 0.47 -13.11 4.36
CA HIS A 184 0.47 -14.56 4.36
C HIS A 184 1.66 -15.16 5.10
N LYS A 185 2.83 -14.53 5.05
CA LYS A 185 4.03 -14.94 5.77
C LYS A 185 3.80 -15.01 7.29
N ARG A 186 3.00 -14.10 7.85
CA ARG A 186 2.65 -14.12 9.28
C ARG A 186 1.89 -15.38 9.68
N PHE A 187 1.00 -15.87 8.81
CA PHE A 187 0.25 -17.12 9.07
C PHE A 187 1.09 -18.37 8.73
N ALA A 188 1.93 -18.30 7.68
CA ALA A 188 2.81 -19.41 7.34
C ALA A 188 3.81 -19.74 8.47
N ALA A 189 4.27 -18.75 9.22
CA ALA A 189 5.15 -18.95 10.36
C ALA A 189 4.53 -19.81 11.46
N ILE A 190 3.19 -19.82 11.58
CA ILE A 190 2.46 -20.66 12.56
C ILE A 190 2.47 -22.12 12.15
N MET A 191 2.36 -22.38 10.83
CA MET A 191 2.35 -23.74 10.28
C MET A 191 3.75 -24.38 10.24
N ALA A 192 4.80 -23.56 10.36
CA ALA A 192 6.19 -24.00 10.35
C ALA A 192 6.75 -24.28 11.76
N ALA A 193 6.02 -23.91 12.82
CA ALA A 193 6.36 -24.15 14.22
C ALA A 193 5.82 -25.50 14.70
#